data_88f2c4dbf714bd0ed0578c917cce0ea5
#
_entry.id   88f2c4dbf714bd0ed0578c917cce0ea5
#
_cell.length_a   1.000
_cell.length_b   1.000
_cell.length_c   1.000
_cell.angle_alpha   90.00
_cell.angle_beta   90.00
_cell.angle_gamma   90.00
#
_symmetry.space_group_name_H-M   'P 1'
#
loop_
_entity.id
_entity.type
_entity.pdbx_description
1 polymer ?
#
loop_
_entity_poly.entity_id
_entity_poly.type
_entity_poly.pdbx_seq_one_letter_code
_entity_poly.pdbx_strand_id
1 'polypeptide(L)'
;GNPLAKREKITLQDLEPYPRLSYEQGDHNAFYFSEEILSTLESRKDIRVCDRATLFNLLIGLNGYTICSGVINETLNGRDIVSVPLEADDYMEIGYITHKQVVPGKFAMHYIEALKSFAVD
;
A
#
# COMPACT_ATOMS: atom_id res chain seq x y z
N GLY A 1 -11.43 5.37 -16.72
CA GLY A 1 -10.46 5.07 -15.69
C GLY A 1 -9.58 6.29 -15.38
N ASN A 2 -8.87 6.25 -14.27
CA ASN A 2 -7.99 7.33 -13.83
C ASN A 2 -6.85 7.51 -14.86
N PRO A 3 -6.60 8.74 -15.38
CA PRO A 3 -5.55 8.97 -16.37
C PRO A 3 -4.13 8.70 -15.82
N LEU A 4 -3.94 8.75 -14.50
CA LEU A 4 -2.66 8.43 -13.86
C LEU A 4 -2.28 6.95 -14.03
N ALA A 5 -3.24 6.07 -14.21
CA ALA A 5 -3.01 4.64 -14.42
C ALA A 5 -2.19 4.29 -15.68
N LYS A 6 -2.02 5.25 -16.58
CA LYS A 6 -1.24 5.08 -17.82
C LYS A 6 0.15 5.70 -17.76
N ARG A 7 0.52 6.32 -16.63
CA ARG A 7 1.82 6.95 -16.46
C ARG A 7 2.86 5.93 -15.99
N GLU A 8 4.10 6.14 -16.38
CA GLU A 8 5.24 5.35 -15.91
C GLU A 8 5.62 5.70 -14.47
N LYS A 9 5.41 6.96 -14.07
CA LYS A 9 5.65 7.49 -12.73
C LYS A 9 4.66 8.60 -12.40
N ILE A 10 4.39 8.81 -11.14
CA ILE A 10 3.54 9.88 -10.61
C ILE A 10 4.21 10.56 -9.41
N THR A 11 3.88 11.83 -9.19
CA THR A 11 4.31 12.60 -8.02
C THR A 11 3.14 12.81 -7.06
N LEU A 12 3.42 13.25 -5.83
CA LEU A 12 2.38 13.60 -4.86
C LEU A 12 1.47 14.74 -5.38
N GLN A 13 2.00 15.66 -6.18
CA GLN A 13 1.23 16.75 -6.79
C GLN A 13 0.23 16.23 -7.83
N ASP A 14 0.59 15.21 -8.60
CA ASP A 14 -0.31 14.58 -9.57
C ASP A 14 -1.53 13.94 -8.89
N LEU A 15 -1.42 13.58 -7.61
CA LEU A 15 -2.46 12.93 -6.82
C LEU A 15 -3.49 13.92 -6.24
N GLU A 16 -3.15 15.20 -6.08
CA GLU A 16 -4.00 16.21 -5.44
C GLU A 16 -5.45 16.29 -5.98
N PRO A 17 -5.70 16.17 -7.30
CA PRO A 17 -7.07 16.25 -7.84
C PRO A 17 -7.95 15.08 -7.45
N TYR A 18 -7.38 13.93 -7.07
CA TYR A 18 -8.07 12.67 -6.87
C TYR A 18 -8.35 12.37 -5.39
N PRO A 19 -9.44 11.66 -5.07
CA PRO A 19 -9.70 11.25 -3.71
C PRO A 19 -8.71 10.16 -3.27
N ARG A 20 -8.13 10.38 -2.09
CA ARG A 20 -7.29 9.39 -1.42
C ARG A 20 -8.15 8.46 -0.58
N LEU A 21 -7.87 7.17 -0.66
CA LEU A 21 -8.43 6.17 0.21
C LEU A 21 -7.33 5.63 1.11
N SER A 22 -7.57 5.64 2.42
CA SER A 22 -6.62 5.17 3.43
C SER A 22 -7.32 4.30 4.46
N TYR A 23 -6.54 3.49 5.18
CA TYR A 23 -7.07 2.72 6.30
C TYR A 23 -7.22 3.59 7.53
N GLU A 24 -8.32 3.36 8.27
CA GLU A 24 -8.45 3.85 9.63
C GLU A 24 -7.52 3.05 10.54
N GLN A 25 -6.59 3.72 11.20
CA GLN A 25 -5.53 3.09 11.98
C GLN A 25 -5.82 3.03 13.49
N GLY A 26 -7.07 3.25 13.91
CA GLY A 26 -7.48 3.22 15.32
C GLY A 26 -6.88 4.35 16.17
N ASP A 27 -7.08 4.26 17.50
CA ASP A 27 -6.77 5.33 18.45
C ASP A 27 -5.27 5.49 18.79
N HIS A 28 -4.42 4.57 18.35
CA HIS A 28 -2.98 4.57 18.62
C HIS A 28 -2.14 4.97 17.41
N ASN A 29 -2.57 6.01 16.74
CA ASN A 29 -1.93 6.58 15.55
C ASN A 29 -0.59 7.25 15.86
N ALA A 30 0.39 6.50 16.33
CA ALA A 30 1.75 7.00 16.27
C ALA A 30 2.28 6.83 14.83
N PHE A 31 2.87 7.89 14.29
CA PHE A 31 3.54 7.90 12.99
C PHE A 31 4.42 6.67 12.74
N TYR A 32 5.10 6.17 13.79
CA TYR A 32 5.98 4.99 13.74
C TYR A 32 5.25 3.64 13.60
N PHE A 33 3.95 3.61 13.83
CA PHE A 33 3.13 2.38 13.75
C PHE A 33 2.17 2.42 12.56
N SER A 34 2.26 3.45 11.72
CA SER A 34 1.48 3.48 10.50
C SER A 34 1.99 2.42 9.52
N GLU A 35 1.06 1.71 8.91
CA GLU A 35 1.38 0.70 7.89
C GLU A 35 2.16 1.32 6.73
N GLU A 36 1.90 2.60 6.44
CA GLU A 36 2.57 3.36 5.38
C GLU A 36 2.73 4.82 5.82
N ILE A 37 3.97 5.33 5.79
CA ILE A 37 4.29 6.68 6.25
C ILE A 37 3.53 7.73 5.43
N LEU A 38 3.55 7.60 4.11
CA LEU A 38 2.87 8.52 3.21
C LEU A 38 1.34 8.45 3.30
N SER A 39 0.78 7.34 3.80
CA SER A 39 -0.66 7.20 4.00
C SER A 39 -1.19 8.06 5.15
N THR A 40 -0.31 8.53 6.03
CA THR A 40 -0.67 9.41 7.16
C THR A 40 -0.69 10.90 6.79
N LEU A 41 -0.20 11.28 5.60
CA LEU A 41 -0.23 12.66 5.15
C LEU A 41 -1.67 13.13 4.97
N GLU A 42 -1.96 14.35 5.39
CA GLU A 42 -3.27 14.95 5.19
C GLU A 42 -3.54 15.19 3.70
N SER A 43 -4.72 14.80 3.26
CA SER A 43 -5.23 15.10 1.92
C SER A 43 -6.57 15.81 2.04
N ARG A 44 -6.83 16.78 1.17
CA ARG A 44 -8.12 17.51 1.15
C ARG A 44 -9.32 16.61 0.84
N LYS A 45 -9.08 15.49 0.16
CA LYS A 45 -10.10 14.51 -0.24
C LYS A 45 -9.73 13.14 0.31
N ASP A 46 -9.67 13.01 1.64
CA ASP A 46 -9.31 11.78 2.32
C ASP A 46 -10.57 11.00 2.75
N ILE A 47 -10.65 9.75 2.34
CA ILE A 47 -11.70 8.81 2.72
C ILE A 47 -11.05 7.67 3.48
N ARG A 48 -11.45 7.50 4.75
CA ARG A 48 -10.93 6.44 5.60
C ARG A 48 -11.87 5.24 5.60
N VAL A 49 -11.31 4.07 5.50
CA VAL A 49 -12.04 2.80 5.46
C VAL A 49 -11.42 1.80 6.44
N CYS A 50 -12.23 0.84 6.91
CA CYS A 50 -11.80 -0.15 7.90
C CYS A 50 -11.42 -1.49 7.26
N ASP A 51 -11.72 -1.70 5.98
CA ASP A 51 -11.46 -2.98 5.30
C ASP A 51 -11.02 -2.83 3.84
N ARG A 52 -10.33 -3.85 3.35
CA ARG A 52 -9.74 -3.88 2.01
C ARG A 52 -10.79 -3.93 0.89
N ALA A 53 -11.89 -4.65 1.09
CA ALA A 53 -12.90 -4.79 0.05
C ALA A 53 -13.59 -3.46 -0.22
N THR A 54 -13.95 -2.73 0.83
CA THR A 54 -14.50 -1.37 0.74
C THR A 54 -13.49 -0.43 0.09
N LEU A 55 -12.20 -0.50 0.46
CA LEU A 55 -11.16 0.34 -0.14
C LEU A 55 -11.09 0.12 -1.65
N PHE A 56 -11.04 -1.11 -2.13
CA PHE A 56 -10.93 -1.40 -3.56
C PHE A 56 -12.17 -1.02 -4.34
N ASN A 57 -13.37 -1.25 -3.80
CA ASN A 57 -14.61 -0.82 -4.44
C ASN A 57 -14.67 0.70 -4.60
N LEU A 58 -14.25 1.44 -3.59
CA LEU A 58 -14.23 2.91 -3.65
C LEU A 58 -13.11 3.44 -4.55
N LEU A 59 -11.95 2.78 -4.59
CA LEU A 59 -10.87 3.12 -5.55
C LEU A 59 -11.41 3.12 -6.99
N ILE A 60 -12.12 2.05 -7.36
CA ILE A 60 -12.70 1.90 -8.69
C ILE A 60 -13.83 2.90 -8.90
N GLY A 61 -14.80 2.95 -7.96
CA GLY A 61 -16.01 3.75 -8.08
C GLY A 61 -15.78 5.26 -8.11
N LEU A 62 -14.74 5.74 -7.41
CA LEU A 62 -14.42 7.16 -7.29
C LEU A 62 -13.24 7.60 -8.16
N ASN A 63 -12.64 6.70 -8.93
CA ASN A 63 -11.36 6.94 -9.62
C ASN A 63 -10.26 7.46 -8.66
N GLY A 64 -10.26 6.94 -7.44
CA GLY A 64 -9.35 7.35 -6.38
C GLY A 64 -7.99 6.68 -6.45
N TYR A 65 -7.19 6.93 -5.43
CA TYR A 65 -5.90 6.29 -5.24
C TYR A 65 -5.70 5.88 -3.77
N THR A 66 -4.81 4.94 -3.55
CA THR A 66 -4.22 4.62 -2.25
C THR A 66 -2.71 4.48 -2.42
N ILE A 67 -1.95 4.75 -1.37
CA ILE A 67 -0.49 4.56 -1.37
C ILE A 67 -0.22 3.25 -0.65
N CYS A 68 0.52 2.36 -1.30
CA CYS A 68 0.81 1.01 -0.80
C CYS A 68 2.13 0.48 -1.36
N SER A 69 2.52 -0.73 -0.96
CA SER A 69 3.72 -1.41 -1.46
C SER A 69 3.78 -1.61 -2.98
N GLY A 70 2.65 -1.43 -3.67
CA GLY A 70 2.54 -1.65 -5.12
C GLY A 70 2.46 -3.13 -5.53
N VAL A 71 2.57 -4.06 -4.61
CA VAL A 71 2.41 -5.50 -4.90
C VAL A 71 0.94 -5.83 -5.07
N ILE A 72 0.51 -6.01 -6.32
CA ILE A 72 -0.87 -6.31 -6.70
C ILE A 72 -0.90 -7.65 -7.43
N ASN A 73 -1.86 -8.49 -7.07
CA ASN A 73 -2.12 -9.76 -7.75
C ASN A 73 -3.45 -9.67 -8.50
N GLU A 74 -3.43 -9.73 -9.83
CA GLU A 74 -4.61 -9.62 -10.68
C GLU A 74 -5.68 -10.68 -10.37
N THR A 75 -5.27 -11.87 -9.95
CA THR A 75 -6.22 -12.95 -9.59
C THR A 75 -7.03 -12.61 -8.35
N LEU A 76 -6.45 -11.85 -7.40
CA LEU A 76 -7.11 -11.46 -6.16
C LEU A 76 -7.76 -10.09 -6.23
N ASN A 77 -7.18 -9.16 -6.97
CA ASN A 77 -7.56 -7.74 -6.97
C ASN A 77 -8.34 -7.33 -8.23
N GLY A 78 -8.44 -8.21 -9.22
CA GLY A 78 -9.02 -7.88 -10.53
C GLY A 78 -8.08 -7.03 -11.38
N ARG A 79 -8.56 -6.62 -12.56
CA ARG A 79 -7.77 -5.84 -13.55
C ARG A 79 -8.07 -4.35 -13.54
N ASP A 80 -8.99 -3.93 -12.67
CA ASP A 80 -9.43 -2.53 -12.62
C ASP A 80 -8.55 -1.67 -11.71
N ILE A 81 -7.60 -2.30 -11.01
CA ILE A 81 -6.63 -1.65 -10.13
C ILE A 81 -5.24 -1.90 -10.69
N VAL A 82 -4.46 -0.83 -10.81
CA VAL A 82 -3.07 -0.88 -11.29
C VAL A 82 -2.14 -0.20 -10.30
N SER A 83 -0.91 -0.66 -10.23
CA SER A 83 0.16 -0.04 -9.48
C SER A 83 0.97 0.88 -10.39
N VAL A 84 1.21 2.11 -9.94
CA VAL A 84 2.07 3.08 -10.62
C VAL A 84 3.11 3.56 -9.63
N PRO A 85 4.41 3.54 -9.97
CA PRO A 85 5.47 4.03 -9.11
C PRO A 85 5.25 5.48 -8.68
N LEU A 86 5.33 5.73 -7.38
CA LEU A 86 5.27 7.06 -6.78
C LEU A 86 6.68 7.60 -6.59
N GLU A 87 6.94 8.78 -7.12
CA GLU A 87 8.19 9.50 -6.91
C GLU A 87 8.10 10.26 -5.59
N ALA A 88 8.71 9.68 -4.55
CA ALA A 88 8.76 10.24 -3.20
C ALA A 88 10.11 9.94 -2.56
N ASP A 89 10.57 10.83 -1.67
CA ASP A 89 11.82 10.66 -0.91
C ASP A 89 11.65 9.72 0.31
N ASP A 90 10.74 8.77 0.20
CA ASP A 90 10.39 7.86 1.28
C ASP A 90 10.31 6.42 0.80
N TYR A 91 10.51 5.47 1.72
CA TYR A 91 10.49 4.04 1.44
C TYR A 91 9.74 3.27 2.52
N MET A 92 9.19 2.14 2.13
CA MET A 92 8.51 1.22 3.04
C MET A 92 9.46 0.07 3.39
N GLU A 93 9.70 -0.12 4.70
CA GLU A 93 10.39 -1.31 5.19
C GLU A 93 9.41 -2.44 5.47
N ILE A 94 9.59 -3.55 4.78
CA ILE A 94 8.84 -4.77 5.02
C ILE A 94 9.76 -5.81 5.64
N GLY A 95 9.38 -6.34 6.81
CA GLY A 95 10.19 -7.29 7.53
C GLY A 95 9.36 -8.40 8.18
N TYR A 96 10.04 -9.23 8.95
CA TYR A 96 9.43 -10.29 9.73
C TYR A 96 9.98 -10.32 11.15
N ILE A 97 9.18 -10.74 12.09
CA ILE A 97 9.56 -10.88 13.50
C ILE A 97 9.61 -12.35 13.85
N THR A 98 10.69 -12.79 14.47
CA THR A 98 10.84 -14.12 15.01
C THR A 98 11.18 -14.08 16.50
N HIS A 99 10.86 -15.16 17.22
CA HIS A 99 11.30 -15.30 18.61
C HIS A 99 12.80 -15.55 18.65
N LYS A 100 13.53 -14.85 19.54
CA LYS A 100 15.02 -14.88 19.63
C LYS A 100 15.60 -16.28 19.81
N GLN A 101 14.89 -17.19 20.46
CA GLN A 101 15.34 -18.55 20.82
C GLN A 101 14.77 -19.64 19.93
N VAL A 102 13.98 -19.29 18.93
CA VAL A 102 13.33 -20.26 18.03
C VAL A 102 13.87 -20.10 16.62
N VAL A 103 14.46 -21.16 16.11
CA VAL A 103 14.86 -21.21 14.68
C VAL A 103 13.60 -21.44 13.86
N PRO A 104 13.31 -20.61 12.86
CA PRO A 104 12.15 -20.80 11.99
C PRO A 104 12.18 -22.16 11.31
N GLY A 105 11.05 -22.88 11.34
CA GLY A 105 10.91 -24.15 10.66
C GLY A 105 10.96 -24.01 9.13
N LYS A 106 11.04 -25.16 8.44
CA LYS A 106 11.20 -25.23 6.97
C LYS A 106 10.16 -24.39 6.21
N PHE A 107 8.89 -24.45 6.61
CA PHE A 107 7.82 -23.68 5.94
C PHE A 107 7.94 -22.17 6.18
N ALA A 108 8.31 -21.77 7.39
CA ALA A 108 8.57 -20.37 7.70
C ALA A 108 9.75 -19.82 6.88
N MET A 109 10.81 -20.60 6.73
CA MET A 109 11.96 -20.22 5.89
C MET A 109 11.57 -20.09 4.42
N HIS A 110 10.77 -20.98 3.86
CA HIS A 110 10.26 -20.84 2.49
C HIS A 110 9.42 -19.59 2.31
N TYR A 111 8.58 -19.25 3.29
CA TYR A 111 7.79 -18.02 3.26
C TYR A 111 8.68 -16.77 3.29
N ILE A 112 9.69 -16.74 4.15
CA ILE A 112 10.67 -15.65 4.22
C ILE A 112 11.41 -15.47 2.89
N GLU A 113 11.85 -16.56 2.27
CA GLU A 113 12.52 -16.50 0.97
C GLU A 113 11.57 -15.98 -0.14
N ALA A 114 10.31 -16.39 -0.11
CA ALA A 114 9.30 -15.86 -1.02
C ALA A 114 9.06 -14.37 -0.80
N LEU A 115 9.01 -13.87 0.45
CA LEU A 115 8.90 -12.44 0.74
C LEU A 115 10.08 -11.65 0.18
N LYS A 116 11.29 -12.15 0.30
CA LYS A 116 12.50 -11.49 -0.22
C LYS A 116 12.45 -11.31 -1.75
N SER A 117 11.76 -12.20 -2.47
CA SER A 117 11.63 -12.07 -3.93
C SER A 117 10.80 -10.86 -4.38
N PHE A 118 10.05 -10.24 -3.48
CA PHE A 118 9.29 -9.02 -3.73
C PHE A 118 10.03 -7.74 -3.24
N ALA A 119 11.16 -7.91 -2.55
CA ALA A 119 11.97 -6.76 -2.17
C ALA A 119 12.62 -6.17 -3.44
N VAL A 120 12.47 -4.87 -3.62
CA VAL A 120 13.19 -4.11 -4.65
C VAL A 120 14.42 -3.52 -3.95
N ASP A 121 15.60 -3.85 -4.46
CA ASP A 121 16.85 -3.26 -3.99
C ASP A 121 16.94 -1.77 -4.30
#